data_921a7fc0bf389dd2c9a665d44295fdec
#
_entry.id   921a7fc0bf389dd2c9a665d44295fdec
#
_cell.length_a   1.000
_cell.length_b   1.000
_cell.length_c   1.000
_cell.angle_alpha   90.00
_cell.angle_beta   90.00
_cell.angle_gamma   90.00
#
_symmetry.space_group_name_H-M   'P 1'
#
loop_
_entity.id
_entity.type
_entity.pdbx_description
1 polymer ?
#
loop_
_entity_poly.entity_id
_entity_poly.type
_entity_poly.pdbx_seq_one_letter_code
_entity_poly.pdbx_strand_id
1 'polypeptide(L)'
;MKRCLASHETVCGDIGPSGRYGFAGRTVCLVPILSRNGQLLVAVLACVLPKDGSSGGTDAVHATALHYRSCFFRRYEYIFVSDVMKVQKNAEREASRRSILFQIMQRMHDQIDVDTVITEVLDSIAILYPSIELSLMMSQDHEHHNPRVRPLVFHPWGEDICVRAFMDGRLTVQEGMEGRDEAEIAIPFGGKQGIYGVFHLKMTRELKEDLDLQLITMMIDTAGNAFENAKLYEQSNLLIHELRLINELTQRLNQSLQLADIYKLATGELLNIFNADYCCFLQLNEERNMLEVMSCNEPSLSRDLFSKDYGFGGLVYEKKEPIILSDYHLNTKVSSKLMEVTGSQSLIATPLSVNGKVIGAVLLTHRSPHFFSYDNYRLLQTLASHIGLSVSNALLHAELRRMANRDMLTDMYARHYLDEAIQDSQAKDFCGSLIVVDIDQFKQVNDTYGHQKGDKILKQVSEILKTSIRPVDIPARWGGEELAVYLPQLGLHQAMKVAETIRTRVARETNPGVTVSSGIAEWCILDKHISVDSLFYRADMALYRAKNSGRNQIQIEDMSE
;
A
#
# COMPACT_ATOMS: atom_id res chain seq x y z
N MET A 1 -10.58 -56.05 -70.66
CA MET A 1 -10.34 -55.11 -69.58
C MET A 1 -8.92 -54.51 -69.60
N LYS A 2 -7.85 -55.27 -69.52
CA LYS A 2 -6.50 -54.76 -69.58
C LYS A 2 -6.19 -53.83 -70.78
N ARG A 3 -6.72 -54.16 -71.97
CA ARG A 3 -6.56 -53.38 -73.20
C ARG A 3 -7.34 -52.04 -73.13
N CYS A 4 -8.59 -52.06 -72.65
CA CYS A 4 -9.35 -50.82 -72.46
C CYS A 4 -8.74 -49.92 -71.40
N LEU A 5 -8.17 -50.47 -70.32
CA LEU A 5 -7.46 -49.76 -69.30
C LEU A 5 -6.15 -49.13 -69.83
N ALA A 6 -5.45 -49.77 -70.74
CA ALA A 6 -4.18 -49.30 -71.26
C ALA A 6 -4.34 -48.31 -72.41
N SER A 7 -5.34 -48.46 -73.28
CA SER A 7 -5.52 -47.60 -74.47
C SER A 7 -6.50 -46.45 -74.24
N HIS A 8 -7.28 -46.48 -73.18
CA HIS A 8 -8.42 -45.58 -72.97
C HIS A 8 -9.46 -45.58 -74.11
N GLU A 9 -9.50 -46.60 -74.87
CA GLU A 9 -10.41 -46.77 -76.01
C GLU A 9 -11.48 -47.84 -75.74
N THR A 10 -12.59 -47.72 -76.44
CA THR A 10 -13.63 -48.73 -76.40
C THR A 10 -13.13 -50.05 -76.96
N VAL A 11 -13.27 -51.15 -76.23
CA VAL A 11 -12.84 -52.47 -76.62
C VAL A 11 -14.03 -53.41 -76.56
N CYS A 12 -14.41 -53.94 -77.72
CA CYS A 12 -15.46 -54.99 -77.83
C CYS A 12 -14.80 -56.29 -78.19
N GLY A 13 -15.28 -57.40 -77.65
CA GLY A 13 -14.78 -58.75 -77.95
C GLY A 13 -15.74 -59.83 -77.55
N ASP A 14 -15.76 -60.90 -78.27
CA ASP A 14 -16.65 -62.06 -78.03
C ASP A 14 -16.12 -62.86 -76.82
N ILE A 15 -17.09 -63.31 -76.01
CA ILE A 15 -16.80 -64.23 -74.92
C ILE A 15 -16.82 -65.67 -75.50
N GLY A 16 -15.62 -66.26 -75.48
CA GLY A 16 -15.49 -67.68 -76.00
C GLY A 16 -16.35 -68.69 -75.19
N PRO A 17 -16.43 -69.90 -75.70
CA PRO A 17 -17.33 -70.95 -75.14
C PRO A 17 -17.00 -71.39 -73.72
N SER A 18 -15.83 -70.99 -73.17
CA SER A 18 -15.37 -71.28 -71.80
C SER A 18 -15.66 -70.15 -70.82
N GLY A 19 -16.49 -69.14 -71.17
CA GLY A 19 -16.82 -67.98 -70.32
C GLY A 19 -17.55 -68.40 -69.03
N ARG A 20 -16.96 -68.09 -67.86
CA ARG A 20 -17.58 -68.24 -66.55
C ARG A 20 -18.75 -67.24 -66.42
N TYR A 21 -19.88 -67.67 -65.84
CA TYR A 21 -21.10 -66.92 -65.59
C TYR A 21 -22.18 -66.84 -66.70
N GLY A 22 -22.30 -67.84 -67.55
CA GLY A 22 -23.47 -67.96 -68.44
C GLY A 22 -23.52 -66.94 -69.59
N PHE A 23 -22.45 -66.26 -69.91
CA PHE A 23 -22.35 -65.28 -71.01
C PHE A 23 -21.66 -65.82 -72.27
N ALA A 24 -21.50 -67.14 -72.37
CA ALA A 24 -20.90 -67.77 -73.54
C ALA A 24 -21.70 -67.43 -74.84
N GLY A 25 -21.00 -67.00 -75.89
CA GLY A 25 -21.60 -66.57 -77.13
C GLY A 25 -22.19 -65.16 -77.17
N ARG A 26 -21.85 -64.35 -76.24
CA ARG A 26 -22.20 -62.89 -76.18
C ARG A 26 -20.96 -62.01 -76.43
N THR A 27 -21.18 -60.80 -76.93
CA THR A 27 -20.13 -59.80 -77.09
C THR A 27 -20.08 -58.87 -75.87
N VAL A 28 -18.91 -58.68 -75.29
CA VAL A 28 -18.69 -57.68 -74.18
C VAL A 28 -18.06 -56.43 -74.77
N CYS A 29 -18.70 -55.31 -74.54
CA CYS A 29 -18.17 -53.99 -74.84
C CYS A 29 -17.76 -53.30 -73.56
N LEU A 30 -16.51 -52.84 -73.50
CA LEU A 30 -15.91 -52.04 -72.40
C LEU A 30 -15.69 -50.64 -72.91
N VAL A 31 -16.41 -49.71 -72.36
CA VAL A 31 -16.31 -48.29 -72.71
C VAL A 31 -15.65 -47.50 -71.53
N PRO A 32 -14.52 -46.82 -71.75
CA PRO A 32 -13.88 -46.07 -70.74
C PRO A 32 -14.63 -44.76 -70.44
N ILE A 33 -14.86 -44.46 -69.19
CA ILE A 33 -15.37 -43.16 -68.71
C ILE A 33 -14.17 -42.34 -68.30
N LEU A 34 -13.83 -41.38 -69.13
CA LEU A 34 -12.68 -40.53 -68.92
C LEU A 34 -13.07 -39.25 -68.16
N SER A 35 -12.10 -38.60 -67.47
CA SER A 35 -12.21 -37.26 -66.89
C SER A 35 -12.64 -36.21 -67.93
N ARG A 36 -13.04 -35.01 -67.51
CA ARG A 36 -13.48 -33.94 -68.45
C ARG A 36 -12.42 -33.62 -69.51
N ASN A 37 -11.14 -33.53 -69.10
CA ASN A 37 -10.03 -33.30 -69.99
C ASN A 37 -9.54 -34.50 -70.78
N GLY A 38 -10.25 -35.69 -70.66
CA GLY A 38 -9.91 -36.86 -71.39
C GLY A 38 -8.66 -37.63 -70.97
N GLN A 39 -7.92 -37.19 -69.97
CA GLN A 39 -6.62 -37.74 -69.63
C GLN A 39 -6.64 -38.84 -68.55
N LEU A 40 -7.59 -38.82 -67.66
CA LEU A 40 -7.69 -39.80 -66.56
C LEU A 40 -8.88 -40.73 -66.72
N LEU A 41 -8.66 -42.03 -66.56
CA LEU A 41 -9.71 -43.03 -66.53
C LEU A 41 -10.41 -43.01 -65.16
N VAL A 42 -11.68 -42.66 -65.13
CA VAL A 42 -12.50 -42.55 -63.90
C VAL A 42 -13.25 -43.89 -63.65
N ALA A 43 -13.78 -44.51 -64.69
CA ALA A 43 -14.48 -45.76 -64.59
C ALA A 43 -14.51 -46.49 -65.96
N VAL A 44 -14.90 -47.75 -65.95
CA VAL A 44 -15.16 -48.54 -67.20
C VAL A 44 -16.60 -49.07 -67.15
N LEU A 45 -17.42 -48.71 -68.12
CA LEU A 45 -18.74 -49.29 -68.32
C LEU A 45 -18.60 -50.60 -69.09
N ALA A 46 -19.01 -51.68 -68.50
CA ALA A 46 -19.02 -53.01 -69.15
C ALA A 46 -20.47 -53.39 -69.51
N CYS A 47 -20.74 -53.63 -70.77
CA CYS A 47 -22.02 -54.09 -71.25
C CYS A 47 -21.88 -55.43 -71.98
N VAL A 48 -22.84 -56.32 -71.80
CA VAL A 48 -22.91 -57.58 -72.47
C VAL A 48 -24.03 -57.51 -73.53
N LEU A 49 -23.67 -57.67 -74.81
CA LEU A 49 -24.57 -57.59 -75.94
C LEU A 49 -24.85 -58.99 -76.50
N PRO A 50 -26.04 -59.25 -77.09
CA PRO A 50 -26.30 -60.49 -77.86
C PRO A 50 -25.35 -60.61 -79.06
N LYS A 51 -25.04 -61.81 -79.53
CA LYS A 51 -24.09 -62.07 -80.65
C LYS A 51 -24.58 -61.53 -82.00
N ASP A 52 -25.88 -61.31 -82.12
CA ASP A 52 -26.51 -60.83 -83.38
C ASP A 52 -26.58 -59.30 -83.41
N GLY A 53 -25.72 -58.64 -82.65
CA GLY A 53 -25.69 -57.19 -82.52
C GLY A 53 -25.40 -56.45 -83.81
N SER A 54 -26.45 -55.87 -84.35
CA SER A 54 -26.34 -54.80 -85.36
C SER A 54 -25.43 -53.71 -84.85
N SER A 55 -24.78 -52.96 -85.73
CA SER A 55 -23.90 -51.80 -85.39
C SER A 55 -24.54 -50.80 -84.43
N GLY A 56 -25.86 -50.77 -84.30
CA GLY A 56 -26.60 -49.96 -83.36
C GLY A 56 -26.43 -50.34 -81.89
N GLY A 57 -25.96 -51.56 -81.55
CA GLY A 57 -25.74 -51.99 -80.15
C GLY A 57 -24.48 -51.31 -79.51
N THR A 58 -23.41 -51.15 -80.25
CA THR A 58 -22.20 -50.52 -79.82
C THR A 58 -22.38 -49.01 -79.63
N ASP A 59 -23.14 -48.39 -80.53
CA ASP A 59 -23.45 -46.91 -80.42
C ASP A 59 -24.36 -46.63 -79.23
N ALA A 60 -25.30 -47.50 -78.90
CA ALA A 60 -26.16 -47.40 -77.73
C ALA A 60 -25.34 -47.50 -76.43
N VAL A 61 -24.36 -48.43 -76.38
CA VAL A 61 -23.46 -48.55 -75.22
C VAL A 61 -22.56 -47.27 -75.05
N HIS A 62 -22.09 -46.74 -76.17
CA HIS A 62 -21.31 -45.54 -76.19
C HIS A 62 -22.13 -44.31 -75.72
N ALA A 63 -23.35 -44.16 -76.24
CA ALA A 63 -24.28 -43.11 -75.81
C ALA A 63 -24.62 -43.23 -74.31
N THR A 64 -24.82 -44.46 -73.81
CA THR A 64 -25.06 -44.73 -72.40
C THR A 64 -23.86 -44.35 -71.52
N ALA A 65 -22.64 -44.68 -71.99
CA ALA A 65 -21.41 -44.29 -71.26
C ALA A 65 -21.22 -42.78 -71.21
N LEU A 66 -21.52 -42.04 -72.28
CA LEU A 66 -21.49 -40.57 -72.31
C LEU A 66 -22.56 -39.98 -71.40
N HIS A 67 -23.75 -40.54 -71.38
CA HIS A 67 -24.82 -40.13 -70.47
C HIS A 67 -24.39 -40.31 -68.98
N TYR A 68 -23.90 -41.52 -68.68
CA TYR A 68 -23.39 -41.81 -67.33
C TYR A 68 -22.25 -40.89 -66.89
N ARG A 69 -21.32 -40.61 -67.80
CA ARG A 69 -20.27 -39.64 -67.60
C ARG A 69 -20.84 -38.27 -67.27
N SER A 70 -21.83 -37.82 -68.03
CA SER A 70 -22.48 -36.51 -67.78
C SER A 70 -23.16 -36.43 -66.39
N CYS A 71 -23.93 -37.49 -66.04
CA CYS A 71 -24.61 -37.60 -64.75
C CYS A 71 -23.61 -37.68 -63.58
N PHE A 72 -22.50 -38.43 -63.76
CA PHE A 72 -21.45 -38.58 -62.77
C PHE A 72 -20.80 -37.19 -62.47
N PHE A 73 -20.38 -36.45 -63.49
CA PHE A 73 -19.77 -35.18 -63.33
C PHE A 73 -20.75 -34.12 -62.77
N ARG A 74 -22.02 -34.13 -63.16
CA ARG A 74 -23.03 -33.24 -62.58
C ARG A 74 -23.23 -33.50 -61.10
N ARG A 75 -23.24 -34.77 -60.69
CA ARG A 75 -23.35 -35.13 -59.27
C ARG A 75 -22.11 -34.78 -58.49
N TYR A 76 -20.93 -35.01 -59.05
CA TYR A 76 -19.65 -34.63 -58.46
C TYR A 76 -19.53 -33.11 -58.26
N GLU A 77 -19.90 -32.31 -59.25
CA GLU A 77 -19.94 -30.88 -59.17
C GLU A 77 -20.90 -30.39 -58.09
N TYR A 78 -22.05 -30.97 -57.98
CA TYR A 78 -23.02 -30.62 -56.94
C TYR A 78 -22.45 -30.89 -55.56
N ILE A 79 -21.83 -32.03 -55.31
CA ILE A 79 -21.20 -32.37 -54.02
C ILE A 79 -20.02 -31.41 -53.75
N PHE A 80 -19.16 -31.21 -54.73
CA PHE A 80 -17.98 -30.34 -54.60
C PHE A 80 -18.38 -28.89 -54.29
N VAL A 81 -19.32 -28.34 -55.03
CA VAL A 81 -19.85 -26.98 -54.78
C VAL A 81 -20.47 -26.88 -53.40
N SER A 82 -21.24 -27.90 -52.98
CA SER A 82 -21.83 -27.96 -51.65
C SER A 82 -20.75 -27.96 -50.53
N ASP A 83 -19.68 -28.74 -50.70
CA ASP A 83 -18.59 -28.81 -49.72
C ASP A 83 -17.75 -27.52 -49.70
N VAL A 84 -17.48 -26.94 -50.87
CA VAL A 84 -16.81 -25.63 -50.97
C VAL A 84 -17.64 -24.53 -50.29
N MET A 85 -18.96 -24.49 -50.55
CA MET A 85 -19.86 -23.54 -49.91
C MET A 85 -19.90 -23.71 -48.37
N LYS A 86 -19.88 -24.96 -47.89
CA LYS A 86 -19.81 -25.20 -46.43
C LYS A 86 -18.50 -24.70 -45.84
N VAL A 87 -17.37 -24.97 -46.48
CA VAL A 87 -16.06 -24.48 -46.03
C VAL A 87 -16.01 -22.95 -46.04
N GLN A 88 -16.50 -22.31 -47.11
CA GLN A 88 -16.54 -20.87 -47.22
C GLN A 88 -17.44 -20.25 -46.14
N LYS A 89 -18.64 -20.78 -45.92
CA LYS A 89 -19.58 -20.32 -44.90
C LYS A 89 -18.99 -20.45 -43.49
N ASN A 90 -18.25 -21.51 -43.22
CA ASN A 90 -17.56 -21.69 -41.94
C ASN A 90 -16.40 -20.66 -41.79
N ALA A 91 -15.62 -20.42 -42.84
CA ALA A 91 -14.54 -19.43 -42.83
C ALA A 91 -15.10 -18.02 -42.63
N GLU A 92 -16.22 -17.67 -43.27
CA GLU A 92 -16.89 -16.36 -43.08
C GLU A 92 -17.41 -16.19 -41.64
N ARG A 93 -18.00 -17.27 -41.06
CA ARG A 93 -18.43 -17.25 -39.65
C ARG A 93 -17.25 -17.05 -38.69
N GLU A 94 -16.15 -17.77 -38.90
CA GLU A 94 -14.94 -17.58 -38.08
C GLU A 94 -14.34 -16.19 -38.23
N ALA A 95 -14.30 -15.63 -39.43
CA ALA A 95 -13.83 -14.27 -39.68
C ALA A 95 -14.70 -13.22 -38.95
N SER A 96 -16.04 -13.38 -39.01
CA SER A 96 -16.97 -12.53 -38.26
C SER A 96 -16.79 -12.63 -36.76
N ARG A 97 -16.64 -13.84 -36.21
CA ARG A 97 -16.35 -14.06 -34.79
C ARG A 97 -15.07 -13.33 -34.37
N ARG A 98 -13.98 -13.52 -35.14
CA ARG A 98 -12.70 -12.85 -34.86
C ARG A 98 -12.82 -11.33 -34.89
N SER A 99 -13.59 -10.79 -35.86
CA SER A 99 -13.79 -9.34 -35.95
C SER A 99 -14.54 -8.77 -34.76
N ILE A 100 -15.60 -9.44 -34.30
CA ILE A 100 -16.40 -9.05 -33.13
C ILE A 100 -15.53 -9.10 -31.88
N LEU A 101 -14.81 -10.21 -31.67
CA LEU A 101 -13.90 -10.35 -30.52
C LEU A 101 -12.83 -9.27 -30.51
N PHE A 102 -12.25 -8.97 -31.68
CA PHE A 102 -11.23 -7.93 -31.78
C PHE A 102 -11.78 -6.55 -31.38
N GLN A 103 -12.98 -6.21 -31.84
CA GLN A 103 -13.64 -4.95 -31.48
C GLN A 103 -13.95 -4.89 -29.97
N ILE A 104 -14.42 -5.98 -29.37
CA ILE A 104 -14.70 -6.06 -27.94
C ILE A 104 -13.40 -5.96 -27.13
N MET A 105 -12.35 -6.71 -27.54
CA MET A 105 -11.04 -6.64 -26.91
C MET A 105 -10.46 -5.22 -26.94
N GLN A 106 -10.58 -4.52 -28.06
CA GLN A 106 -10.09 -3.16 -28.21
C GLN A 106 -10.84 -2.19 -27.28
N ARG A 107 -12.16 -2.29 -27.19
CA ARG A 107 -12.97 -1.48 -26.29
C ARG A 107 -12.67 -1.77 -24.81
N MET A 108 -12.43 -3.04 -24.43
CA MET A 108 -12.12 -3.42 -23.05
C MET A 108 -10.69 -3.11 -22.65
N HIS A 109 -9.75 -3.13 -23.60
CA HIS A 109 -8.33 -2.89 -23.30
C HIS A 109 -8.05 -1.43 -22.86
N ASP A 110 -8.84 -0.50 -23.36
CA ASP A 110 -8.72 0.92 -23.01
C ASP A 110 -9.46 1.29 -21.70
N GLN A 111 -10.22 0.35 -21.11
CA GLN A 111 -10.97 0.57 -19.89
C GLN A 111 -10.14 0.17 -18.66
N ILE A 112 -9.98 1.11 -17.74
CA ILE A 112 -9.21 0.94 -16.49
C ILE A 112 -10.18 0.74 -15.31
N ASP A 113 -11.47 0.94 -15.52
CA ASP A 113 -12.51 0.92 -14.51
C ASP A 113 -13.34 -0.37 -14.58
N VAL A 114 -13.55 -0.98 -13.41
CA VAL A 114 -14.25 -2.28 -13.26
C VAL A 114 -15.70 -2.18 -13.72
N ASP A 115 -16.43 -1.12 -13.36
CA ASP A 115 -17.84 -0.94 -13.70
C ASP A 115 -18.04 -0.77 -15.21
N THR A 116 -17.11 -0.10 -15.85
CA THR A 116 -17.13 0.11 -17.30
C THR A 116 -16.91 -1.21 -18.05
N VAL A 117 -15.98 -2.07 -17.61
CA VAL A 117 -15.75 -3.40 -18.22
C VAL A 117 -17.00 -4.26 -18.12
N ILE A 118 -17.65 -4.33 -16.96
CA ILE A 118 -18.87 -5.10 -16.76
C ILE A 118 -20.01 -4.58 -17.65
N THR A 119 -20.19 -3.27 -17.71
CA THR A 119 -21.25 -2.66 -18.52
C THR A 119 -21.03 -2.91 -20.00
N GLU A 120 -19.80 -2.77 -20.49
CA GLU A 120 -19.45 -3.00 -21.90
C GLU A 120 -19.70 -4.44 -22.34
N VAL A 121 -19.37 -5.44 -21.51
CA VAL A 121 -19.63 -6.85 -21.87
C VAL A 121 -21.12 -7.16 -21.84
N LEU A 122 -21.86 -6.65 -20.84
CA LEU A 122 -23.31 -6.84 -20.74
C LEU A 122 -24.03 -6.21 -21.95
N ASP A 123 -23.62 -5.01 -22.36
CA ASP A 123 -24.19 -4.32 -23.51
C ASP A 123 -23.80 -4.99 -24.83
N SER A 124 -22.56 -5.43 -24.98
CA SER A 124 -22.10 -6.13 -26.17
C SER A 124 -22.87 -7.44 -26.41
N ILE A 125 -23.11 -8.22 -25.34
CA ILE A 125 -23.90 -9.46 -25.44
C ILE A 125 -25.38 -9.12 -25.74
N ALA A 126 -25.96 -8.11 -25.09
CA ALA A 126 -27.35 -7.70 -25.30
C ALA A 126 -27.61 -7.17 -26.73
N ILE A 127 -26.63 -6.48 -27.33
CA ILE A 127 -26.71 -6.00 -28.72
C ILE A 127 -26.71 -7.18 -29.70
N LEU A 128 -25.86 -8.20 -29.45
CA LEU A 128 -25.75 -9.36 -30.31
C LEU A 128 -26.96 -10.30 -30.19
N TYR A 129 -27.55 -10.37 -29.01
CA TYR A 129 -28.63 -11.29 -28.66
C TYR A 129 -29.76 -10.57 -27.89
N PRO A 130 -30.52 -9.68 -28.52
CA PRO A 130 -31.51 -8.84 -27.85
C PRO A 130 -32.70 -9.59 -27.24
N SER A 131 -32.92 -10.84 -27.65
CA SER A 131 -34.01 -11.69 -27.15
C SER A 131 -33.64 -12.55 -25.94
N ILE A 132 -32.43 -12.40 -25.40
CA ILE A 132 -31.96 -13.13 -24.22
C ILE A 132 -32.07 -12.22 -22.99
N GLU A 133 -32.66 -12.73 -21.91
CA GLU A 133 -32.56 -12.10 -20.61
C GLU A 133 -31.18 -12.39 -20.02
N LEU A 134 -30.34 -11.34 -19.93
CA LEU A 134 -28.96 -11.42 -19.48
C LEU A 134 -28.80 -10.75 -18.12
N SER A 135 -28.20 -11.45 -17.15
CA SER A 135 -27.79 -10.90 -15.86
C SER A 135 -26.42 -11.44 -15.45
N LEU A 136 -25.70 -10.67 -14.63
CA LEU A 136 -24.44 -11.07 -14.04
C LEU A 136 -24.63 -11.23 -12.53
N MET A 137 -24.37 -12.42 -12.00
CA MET A 137 -24.39 -12.73 -10.58
C MET A 137 -22.98 -12.61 -10.02
N MET A 138 -22.71 -11.62 -9.15
CA MET A 138 -21.38 -11.39 -8.56
C MET A 138 -21.26 -12.04 -7.19
N SER A 139 -20.10 -12.65 -6.91
CA SER A 139 -19.84 -13.35 -5.63
C SER A 139 -19.45 -12.43 -4.48
N GLN A 140 -19.16 -11.16 -4.75
CA GLN A 140 -18.77 -10.15 -3.76
C GLN A 140 -19.74 -8.98 -3.82
N ASP A 141 -19.96 -8.34 -2.65
CA ASP A 141 -20.73 -7.10 -2.54
C ASP A 141 -19.96 -5.96 -3.21
N HIS A 142 -20.11 -5.84 -4.51
CA HIS A 142 -19.76 -4.64 -5.24
C HIS A 142 -21.03 -3.84 -5.44
N GLU A 143 -21.05 -2.61 -4.96
CA GLU A 143 -22.10 -1.65 -5.29
C GLU A 143 -22.00 -1.28 -6.77
N HIS A 144 -22.69 -2.04 -7.61
CA HIS A 144 -22.78 -1.77 -9.04
C HIS A 144 -24.01 -0.93 -9.37
N HIS A 145 -23.82 0.10 -10.19
CA HIS A 145 -24.92 0.95 -10.68
C HIS A 145 -25.76 0.28 -11.79
N ASN A 146 -25.27 -0.84 -12.36
CA ASN A 146 -25.98 -1.53 -13.45
C ASN A 146 -27.03 -2.50 -12.88
N PRO A 147 -28.34 -2.31 -13.23
CA PRO A 147 -29.43 -3.14 -12.69
C PRO A 147 -29.38 -4.62 -13.10
N ARG A 148 -28.60 -4.97 -14.12
CA ARG A 148 -28.36 -6.36 -14.55
C ARG A 148 -27.32 -7.09 -13.70
N VAL A 149 -26.60 -6.38 -12.82
CA VAL A 149 -25.67 -6.98 -11.87
C VAL A 149 -26.40 -7.25 -10.56
N ARG A 150 -26.34 -8.47 -10.07
CA ARG A 150 -27.00 -8.91 -8.85
C ARG A 150 -26.03 -9.70 -7.98
N PRO A 151 -26.19 -9.72 -6.65
CA PRO A 151 -25.38 -10.56 -5.78
C PRO A 151 -25.68 -12.05 -6.02
N LEU A 152 -24.66 -12.88 -6.07
CA LEU A 152 -24.80 -14.34 -6.09
C LEU A 152 -25.13 -14.82 -4.68
N VAL A 153 -26.35 -15.31 -4.47
CA VAL A 153 -26.83 -15.78 -3.17
C VAL A 153 -26.63 -17.29 -3.06
N PHE A 154 -25.87 -17.71 -2.05
CA PHE A 154 -25.66 -19.14 -1.77
C PHE A 154 -26.75 -19.65 -0.84
N HIS A 155 -27.68 -20.47 -1.39
CA HIS A 155 -28.71 -21.13 -0.59
C HIS A 155 -28.26 -22.54 -0.18
N PRO A 156 -28.39 -22.92 1.11
CA PRO A 156 -27.92 -24.23 1.59
C PRO A 156 -28.61 -25.44 0.96
N TRP A 157 -29.79 -25.26 0.35
CA TRP A 157 -30.69 -26.32 -0.12
C TRP A 157 -31.16 -26.11 -1.57
N GLY A 158 -30.55 -25.23 -2.36
CA GLY A 158 -31.00 -24.91 -3.72
C GLY A 158 -30.02 -25.45 -4.78
N GLU A 159 -30.54 -26.12 -5.77
CA GLU A 159 -29.82 -26.47 -7.02
C GLU A 159 -29.84 -25.27 -7.98
N ASP A 160 -29.27 -24.13 -7.57
CA ASP A 160 -29.16 -22.96 -8.43
C ASP A 160 -28.05 -23.21 -9.46
N ILE A 161 -28.42 -23.08 -10.75
CA ILE A 161 -27.50 -23.28 -11.89
C ILE A 161 -26.29 -22.33 -11.80
N CYS A 162 -26.49 -21.08 -11.32
CA CYS A 162 -25.43 -20.10 -11.18
C CYS A 162 -24.45 -20.51 -10.08
N VAL A 163 -24.95 -21.01 -8.94
CA VAL A 163 -24.10 -21.51 -7.85
C VAL A 163 -23.27 -22.71 -8.32
N ARG A 164 -23.89 -23.65 -9.07
CA ARG A 164 -23.14 -24.79 -9.65
C ARG A 164 -22.04 -24.31 -10.61
N ALA A 165 -22.39 -23.43 -11.54
CA ALA A 165 -21.41 -22.92 -12.50
C ALA A 165 -20.27 -22.17 -11.81
N PHE A 166 -20.56 -21.45 -10.73
CA PHE A 166 -19.56 -20.76 -9.92
C PHE A 166 -18.62 -21.74 -9.20
N MET A 167 -19.18 -22.75 -8.55
CA MET A 167 -18.42 -23.74 -7.76
C MET A 167 -17.58 -24.67 -8.63
N ASP A 168 -18.17 -25.15 -9.77
CA ASP A 168 -17.50 -26.08 -10.67
C ASP A 168 -16.54 -25.41 -11.66
N GLY A 169 -16.66 -24.08 -11.83
CA GLY A 169 -15.87 -23.32 -12.80
C GLY A 169 -16.14 -23.71 -14.24
N ARG A 170 -17.35 -24.22 -14.55
CA ARG A 170 -17.72 -24.71 -15.87
C ARG A 170 -19.08 -24.19 -16.30
N LEU A 171 -19.19 -23.97 -17.59
CA LEU A 171 -20.47 -23.65 -18.20
C LEU A 171 -21.50 -24.76 -17.87
N THR A 172 -22.65 -24.35 -17.34
CA THR A 172 -23.75 -25.24 -16.97
C THR A 172 -24.98 -24.85 -17.73
N VAL A 173 -25.70 -25.86 -18.27
CA VAL A 173 -26.94 -25.70 -19.03
C VAL A 173 -28.04 -26.46 -18.31
N GLN A 174 -29.17 -25.80 -18.12
CA GLN A 174 -30.38 -26.41 -17.57
C GLN A 174 -31.54 -26.19 -18.53
N GLU A 175 -32.22 -27.26 -18.89
CA GLU A 175 -33.43 -27.20 -19.69
C GLU A 175 -34.65 -27.23 -18.78
N GLY A 176 -35.66 -26.42 -19.09
CA GLY A 176 -36.91 -26.40 -18.34
C GLY A 176 -37.58 -27.77 -18.30
N MET A 177 -38.34 -28.05 -17.23
CA MET A 177 -39.14 -29.29 -17.13
C MET A 177 -40.13 -29.39 -18.28
N GLU A 178 -40.58 -30.63 -18.59
CA GLU A 178 -41.56 -30.91 -19.64
C GLU A 178 -42.77 -29.96 -19.55
N GLY A 179 -42.94 -29.12 -20.61
CA GLY A 179 -44.06 -28.16 -20.71
C GLY A 179 -43.66 -26.67 -20.56
N ARG A 180 -42.41 -26.34 -20.22
CA ARG A 180 -41.88 -24.97 -20.31
C ARG A 180 -40.81 -24.89 -21.39
N ASP A 181 -41.02 -23.98 -22.35
CA ASP A 181 -40.08 -23.74 -23.45
C ASP A 181 -38.96 -22.75 -23.03
N GLU A 182 -38.36 -23.04 -21.87
CA GLU A 182 -37.29 -22.19 -21.28
C GLU A 182 -35.99 -22.99 -21.20
N ALA A 183 -34.88 -22.34 -21.50
CA ALA A 183 -33.52 -22.83 -21.29
C ALA A 183 -32.72 -21.79 -20.53
N GLU A 184 -31.97 -22.25 -19.54
CA GLU A 184 -31.07 -21.43 -18.75
C GLU A 184 -29.62 -21.86 -18.95
N ILE A 185 -28.72 -20.90 -19.11
CA ILE A 185 -27.28 -21.12 -19.26
C ILE A 185 -26.57 -20.26 -18.26
N ALA A 186 -25.67 -20.88 -17.50
CA ALA A 186 -24.79 -20.20 -16.55
C ALA A 186 -23.33 -20.34 -16.99
N ILE A 187 -22.67 -19.22 -17.23
CA ILE A 187 -21.28 -19.15 -17.71
C ILE A 187 -20.43 -18.47 -16.64
N PRO A 188 -19.40 -19.15 -16.10
CA PRO A 188 -18.51 -18.54 -15.12
C PRO A 188 -17.83 -17.29 -15.68
N PHE A 189 -17.77 -16.24 -14.86
CA PHE A 189 -17.07 -15.01 -15.13
C PHE A 189 -15.85 -14.94 -14.23
N GLY A 190 -14.66 -15.07 -14.80
CA GLY A 190 -13.42 -15.12 -14.03
C GLY A 190 -12.19 -14.78 -14.85
N GLY A 191 -11.08 -14.63 -14.16
CA GLY A 191 -9.76 -14.41 -14.72
C GLY A 191 -8.80 -15.53 -14.32
N LYS A 192 -7.50 -15.21 -14.28
CA LYS A 192 -6.45 -16.19 -13.92
C LYS A 192 -6.41 -16.50 -12.43
N GLN A 193 -6.85 -15.57 -11.57
CA GLN A 193 -6.80 -15.72 -10.12
C GLN A 193 -8.04 -16.40 -9.54
N GLY A 194 -9.19 -16.36 -10.24
CA GLY A 194 -10.41 -16.97 -9.77
C GLY A 194 -11.65 -16.57 -10.54
N ILE A 195 -12.80 -17.07 -10.04
CA ILE A 195 -14.12 -16.74 -10.56
C ILE A 195 -14.70 -15.63 -9.71
N TYR A 196 -15.18 -14.57 -10.35
CA TYR A 196 -15.75 -13.39 -9.72
C TYR A 196 -17.27 -13.39 -9.72
N GLY A 197 -17.88 -14.15 -10.67
CA GLY A 197 -19.31 -14.22 -10.81
C GLY A 197 -19.73 -15.21 -11.88
N VAL A 198 -20.99 -15.12 -12.28
CA VAL A 198 -21.59 -15.98 -13.30
C VAL A 198 -22.53 -15.16 -14.17
N PHE A 199 -22.35 -15.22 -15.47
CA PHE A 199 -23.32 -14.73 -16.43
C PHE A 199 -24.48 -15.71 -16.54
N HIS A 200 -25.68 -15.22 -16.28
CA HIS A 200 -26.92 -15.98 -16.34
C HIS A 200 -27.73 -15.53 -17.55
N LEU A 201 -27.99 -16.48 -18.47
CA LEU A 201 -28.73 -16.27 -19.70
C LEU A 201 -30.02 -17.08 -19.61
N LYS A 202 -31.17 -16.43 -19.80
CA LYS A 202 -32.48 -17.08 -19.92
C LYS A 202 -33.04 -16.85 -21.30
N MET A 203 -33.55 -17.90 -21.93
CA MET A 203 -34.04 -17.89 -23.32
C MET A 203 -35.02 -19.02 -23.59
N THR A 204 -35.67 -18.95 -24.76
CA THR A 204 -36.46 -20.10 -25.28
C THR A 204 -35.56 -21.19 -25.86
N ARG A 205 -36.05 -22.42 -25.94
CA ARG A 205 -35.29 -23.54 -26.54
C ARG A 205 -34.91 -23.32 -28.00
N GLU A 206 -35.79 -22.68 -28.79
CA GLU A 206 -35.52 -22.35 -30.19
C GLU A 206 -34.31 -21.42 -30.32
N LEU A 207 -34.21 -20.40 -29.46
CA LEU A 207 -33.08 -19.44 -29.45
C LEU A 207 -31.77 -20.11 -29.04
N LYS A 208 -31.81 -21.17 -28.21
CA LYS A 208 -30.61 -21.89 -27.78
C LYS A 208 -29.89 -22.57 -28.96
N GLU A 209 -30.65 -23.11 -29.95
CA GLU A 209 -30.06 -23.79 -31.12
C GLU A 209 -29.30 -22.81 -32.03
N ASP A 210 -29.75 -21.58 -32.12
CA ASP A 210 -29.10 -20.51 -32.90
C ASP A 210 -28.00 -19.76 -32.15
N LEU A 211 -27.82 -20.00 -30.85
CA LEU A 211 -26.89 -19.33 -30.01
C LEU A 211 -25.45 -19.77 -30.26
N ASP A 212 -24.56 -18.79 -30.54
CA ASP A 212 -23.13 -19.06 -30.62
C ASP A 212 -22.47 -19.04 -29.22
N LEU A 213 -22.64 -20.17 -28.48
CA LEU A 213 -22.09 -20.33 -27.12
C LEU A 213 -20.57 -20.15 -27.07
N GLN A 214 -19.85 -20.54 -28.13
CA GLN A 214 -18.40 -20.33 -28.16
C GLN A 214 -18.04 -18.86 -28.19
N LEU A 215 -18.74 -18.06 -29.00
CA LEU A 215 -18.51 -16.62 -29.07
C LEU A 215 -18.79 -15.96 -27.71
N ILE A 216 -19.93 -16.27 -27.09
CA ILE A 216 -20.31 -15.69 -25.79
C ILE A 216 -19.29 -16.08 -24.70
N THR A 217 -18.88 -17.35 -24.64
CA THR A 217 -17.87 -17.80 -23.68
C THR A 217 -16.55 -17.05 -23.87
N MET A 218 -16.09 -16.91 -25.11
CA MET A 218 -14.86 -16.15 -25.40
C MET A 218 -14.99 -14.66 -25.03
N MET A 219 -16.17 -14.05 -25.21
CA MET A 219 -16.43 -12.67 -24.78
C MET A 219 -16.35 -12.57 -23.25
N ILE A 220 -16.99 -13.49 -22.53
CA ILE A 220 -17.00 -13.52 -21.06
C ILE A 220 -15.61 -13.79 -20.51
N ASP A 221 -14.85 -14.71 -21.09
CA ASP A 221 -13.45 -14.99 -20.69
C ASP A 221 -12.55 -13.78 -20.91
N THR A 222 -12.74 -13.09 -22.05
CA THR A 222 -11.99 -11.86 -22.34
C THR A 222 -12.33 -10.75 -21.34
N ALA A 223 -13.63 -10.58 -21.07
CA ALA A 223 -14.12 -9.63 -20.08
C ALA A 223 -13.62 -9.97 -18.66
N GLY A 224 -13.58 -11.24 -18.30
CA GLY A 224 -13.07 -11.71 -17.02
C GLY A 224 -11.60 -11.34 -16.81
N ASN A 225 -10.78 -11.52 -17.83
CA ASN A 225 -9.39 -11.08 -17.79
C ASN A 225 -9.25 -9.54 -17.72
N ALA A 226 -10.07 -8.80 -18.47
CA ALA A 226 -10.08 -7.33 -18.42
C ALA A 226 -10.54 -6.82 -17.05
N PHE A 227 -11.58 -7.42 -16.48
CA PHE A 227 -12.06 -7.13 -15.12
C PHE A 227 -10.97 -7.35 -14.07
N GLU A 228 -10.28 -8.49 -14.12
CA GLU A 228 -9.18 -8.79 -13.21
C GLU A 228 -8.06 -7.75 -13.31
N ASN A 229 -7.69 -7.36 -14.53
CA ASN A 229 -6.69 -6.34 -14.76
C ASN A 229 -7.14 -4.96 -14.22
N ALA A 230 -8.38 -4.55 -14.45
CA ALA A 230 -8.95 -3.31 -13.92
C ALA A 230 -8.95 -3.32 -12.38
N LYS A 231 -9.40 -4.42 -11.76
CA LYS A 231 -9.38 -4.60 -10.30
C LYS A 231 -7.96 -4.52 -9.72
N LEU A 232 -6.99 -5.16 -10.34
CA LEU A 232 -5.59 -5.09 -9.93
C LEU A 232 -5.03 -3.67 -10.09
N TYR A 233 -5.42 -2.96 -11.14
CA TYR A 233 -5.03 -1.58 -11.37
C TYR A 233 -5.60 -0.64 -10.29
N GLU A 234 -6.88 -0.78 -9.96
CA GLU A 234 -7.52 -0.03 -8.87
C GLU A 234 -6.82 -0.28 -7.53
N GLN A 235 -6.58 -1.55 -7.20
CA GLN A 235 -5.85 -1.93 -5.97
C GLN A 235 -4.42 -1.35 -5.96
N SER A 236 -3.72 -1.40 -7.10
CA SER A 236 -2.38 -0.83 -7.23
C SER A 236 -2.39 0.67 -7.04
N ASN A 237 -3.35 1.38 -7.63
CA ASN A 237 -3.47 2.83 -7.48
C ASN A 237 -3.78 3.24 -6.03
N LEU A 238 -4.65 2.50 -5.35
CA LEU A 238 -4.92 2.69 -3.91
C LEU A 238 -3.64 2.55 -3.09
N LEU A 239 -2.88 1.48 -3.30
CA LEU A 239 -1.61 1.25 -2.61
C LEU A 239 -0.56 2.34 -2.91
N ILE A 240 -0.47 2.78 -4.17
CA ILE A 240 0.42 3.88 -4.56
C ILE A 240 0.01 5.18 -3.85
N HIS A 241 -1.28 5.45 -3.76
CA HIS A 241 -1.79 6.62 -3.06
C HIS A 241 -1.46 6.57 -1.56
N GLU A 242 -1.71 5.44 -0.90
CA GLU A 242 -1.34 5.22 0.50
C GLU A 242 0.16 5.40 0.74
N LEU A 243 0.99 4.79 -0.12
CA LEU A 243 2.45 4.92 -0.03
C LEU A 243 2.93 6.38 -0.20
N ARG A 244 2.32 7.15 -1.10
CA ARG A 244 2.63 8.58 -1.27
C ARG A 244 2.27 9.37 -0.03
N LEU A 245 1.08 9.17 0.53
CA LEU A 245 0.67 9.83 1.79
C LEU A 245 1.62 9.52 2.93
N ILE A 246 2.00 8.25 3.11
CA ILE A 246 2.95 7.82 4.14
C ILE A 246 4.31 8.51 3.94
N ASN A 247 4.82 8.51 2.70
CA ASN A 247 6.11 9.09 2.40
C ASN A 247 6.13 10.62 2.61
N GLU A 248 5.12 11.34 2.12
CA GLU A 248 4.99 12.79 2.30
C GLU A 248 4.88 13.16 3.78
N LEU A 249 4.04 12.46 4.54
CA LEU A 249 3.91 12.66 5.97
C LEU A 249 5.26 12.42 6.68
N THR A 250 5.93 11.30 6.37
CA THR A 250 7.21 10.94 7.00
C THR A 250 8.30 11.96 6.68
N GLN A 251 8.37 12.45 5.43
CA GLN A 251 9.32 13.49 5.06
C GLN A 251 9.09 14.80 5.83
N ARG A 252 7.84 15.23 5.97
CA ARG A 252 7.49 16.45 6.72
C ARG A 252 7.78 16.31 8.21
N LEU A 253 7.44 15.17 8.82
CA LEU A 253 7.71 14.89 10.23
C LEU A 253 9.21 14.88 10.54
N ASN A 254 10.04 14.37 9.64
CA ASN A 254 11.48 14.28 9.82
C ASN A 254 12.21 15.63 9.63
N GLN A 255 11.54 16.68 9.16
CA GLN A 255 12.12 18.03 9.06
C GLN A 255 12.28 18.70 10.41
N SER A 256 11.53 18.31 11.43
CA SER A 256 11.68 18.84 12.78
C SER A 256 12.22 17.78 13.73
N LEU A 257 13.11 18.21 14.62
CA LEU A 257 13.62 17.41 15.74
C LEU A 257 12.93 17.80 17.07
N GLN A 258 11.99 18.75 17.04
CA GLN A 258 11.24 19.17 18.24
C GLN A 258 9.93 18.40 18.33
N LEU A 259 9.71 17.71 19.45
CA LEU A 259 8.51 16.90 19.68
C LEU A 259 7.20 17.68 19.50
N ALA A 260 7.15 18.92 20.00
CA ALA A 260 5.97 19.76 19.89
C ALA A 260 5.59 20.05 18.43
N ASP A 261 6.57 20.29 17.57
CA ASP A 261 6.35 20.55 16.15
C ASP A 261 5.88 19.29 15.43
N ILE A 262 6.48 18.13 15.75
CA ILE A 262 6.09 16.83 15.18
C ILE A 262 4.62 16.53 15.49
N TYR A 263 4.22 16.65 16.77
CA TYR A 263 2.84 16.41 17.16
C TYR A 263 1.85 17.40 16.55
N LYS A 264 2.21 18.69 16.49
CA LYS A 264 1.39 19.74 15.89
C LYS A 264 1.20 19.50 14.38
N LEU A 265 2.27 19.16 13.67
CA LEU A 265 2.23 18.85 12.25
C LEU A 265 1.39 17.59 12.00
N ALA A 266 1.63 16.52 12.77
CA ALA A 266 0.88 15.28 12.67
C ALA A 266 -0.63 15.51 12.92
N THR A 267 -0.98 16.33 13.91
CA THR A 267 -2.38 16.71 14.18
C THR A 267 -3.04 17.32 12.94
N GLY A 268 -2.38 18.31 12.32
CA GLY A 268 -2.91 18.99 11.13
C GLY A 268 -3.05 18.06 9.92
N GLU A 269 -2.03 17.23 9.66
CA GLU A 269 -2.06 16.29 8.52
C GLU A 269 -3.13 15.21 8.71
N LEU A 270 -3.26 14.63 9.90
CA LEU A 270 -4.28 13.61 10.15
C LEU A 270 -5.71 14.18 10.04
N LEU A 271 -5.97 15.40 10.51
CA LEU A 271 -7.25 16.06 10.31
C LEU A 271 -7.60 16.18 8.83
N ASN A 272 -6.64 16.56 7.99
CA ASN A 272 -6.84 16.72 6.55
C ASN A 272 -7.02 15.37 5.84
N ILE A 273 -6.18 14.38 6.14
CA ILE A 273 -6.21 13.05 5.47
C ILE A 273 -7.54 12.33 5.75
N PHE A 274 -8.02 12.41 7.00
CA PHE A 274 -9.22 11.69 7.42
C PHE A 274 -10.49 12.53 7.40
N ASN A 275 -10.41 13.82 7.04
CA ASN A 275 -11.50 14.78 7.19
C ASN A 275 -12.14 14.72 8.59
N ALA A 276 -11.32 14.48 9.62
CA ALA A 276 -11.78 14.36 10.99
C ALA A 276 -11.99 15.74 11.62
N ASP A 277 -12.97 15.86 12.53
CA ASP A 277 -13.22 17.12 13.25
C ASP A 277 -12.15 17.39 14.32
N TYR A 278 -11.72 16.33 15.02
CA TYR A 278 -10.76 16.46 16.11
C TYR A 278 -9.70 15.36 16.06
N CYS A 279 -8.48 15.77 16.44
CA CYS A 279 -7.32 14.90 16.59
C CYS A 279 -6.64 15.18 17.93
N CYS A 280 -6.34 14.13 18.69
CA CYS A 280 -5.68 14.23 19.98
C CYS A 280 -4.54 13.22 20.06
N PHE A 281 -3.33 13.71 20.38
CA PHE A 281 -2.15 12.89 20.68
C PHE A 281 -1.93 12.83 22.18
N LEU A 282 -1.84 11.61 22.70
CA LEU A 282 -1.51 11.31 24.08
C LEU A 282 -0.14 10.62 24.14
N GLN A 283 0.71 11.05 25.06
CA GLN A 283 2.00 10.40 25.34
C GLN A 283 2.09 10.00 26.81
N LEU A 284 2.68 8.85 27.09
CA LEU A 284 2.93 8.44 28.47
C LEU A 284 4.06 9.29 29.08
N ASN A 285 3.75 9.98 30.15
CA ASN A 285 4.74 10.57 31.04
C ASN A 285 5.14 9.50 32.08
N GLU A 286 6.32 8.92 31.92
CA GLU A 286 6.80 7.81 32.76
C GLU A 286 7.02 8.24 34.23
N GLU A 287 7.41 9.49 34.49
CA GLU A 287 7.63 10.00 35.85
C GLU A 287 6.32 10.12 36.64
N ARG A 288 5.26 10.58 35.98
CA ARG A 288 3.93 10.76 36.58
C ARG A 288 3.03 9.56 36.43
N ASN A 289 3.39 8.59 35.58
CA ASN A 289 2.59 7.42 35.20
C ASN A 289 1.20 7.82 34.69
N MET A 290 1.13 8.89 33.88
CA MET A 290 -0.09 9.47 33.31
C MET A 290 0.05 9.72 31.82
N LEU A 291 -1.06 9.72 31.09
CA LEU A 291 -1.12 10.12 29.69
C LEU A 291 -1.26 11.65 29.60
N GLU A 292 -0.33 12.30 28.96
CA GLU A 292 -0.29 13.75 28.75
C GLU A 292 -0.73 14.09 27.32
N VAL A 293 -1.56 15.11 27.16
CA VAL A 293 -1.98 15.63 25.85
C VAL A 293 -0.82 16.42 25.24
N MET A 294 -0.19 15.86 24.22
CA MET A 294 0.92 16.48 23.50
C MET A 294 0.45 17.47 22.43
N SER A 295 -0.65 17.16 21.77
CA SER A 295 -1.30 18.01 20.78
C SER A 295 -2.77 17.65 20.66
N CYS A 296 -3.62 18.66 20.63
CA CYS A 296 -5.05 18.53 20.35
C CYS A 296 -5.55 19.83 19.72
N ASN A 297 -6.41 19.72 18.70
CA ASN A 297 -7.03 20.90 18.10
C ASN A 297 -8.25 21.42 18.89
N GLU A 298 -8.62 20.77 20.00
CA GLU A 298 -9.56 21.30 20.99
C GLU A 298 -8.78 21.99 22.14
N PRO A 299 -8.85 23.33 22.25
CA PRO A 299 -8.04 24.07 23.20
C PRO A 299 -8.28 23.73 24.68
N SER A 300 -9.50 23.32 25.02
CA SER A 300 -9.88 22.98 26.41
C SER A 300 -9.19 21.74 26.95
N LEU A 301 -8.63 20.91 26.05
CA LEU A 301 -7.92 19.67 26.39
C LEU A 301 -6.39 19.84 26.35
N SER A 302 -5.89 21.01 25.92
CA SER A 302 -4.46 21.25 25.82
C SER A 302 -3.78 21.16 27.18
N ARG A 303 -2.75 20.30 27.31
CA ARG A 303 -1.98 20.03 28.52
C ARG A 303 -2.73 19.28 29.64
N ASP A 304 -3.88 18.65 29.32
CA ASP A 304 -4.55 17.78 30.27
C ASP A 304 -3.70 16.53 30.56
N LEU A 305 -3.84 16.02 31.76
CA LEU A 305 -3.24 14.77 32.23
C LEU A 305 -4.36 13.78 32.53
N PHE A 306 -4.27 12.60 31.98
CA PHE A 306 -5.25 11.52 32.19
C PHE A 306 -4.57 10.32 32.83
N SER A 307 -5.30 9.59 33.66
CA SER A 307 -4.84 8.29 34.12
C SER A 307 -4.62 7.37 32.94
N LYS A 308 -3.62 6.50 33.01
CA LYS A 308 -3.23 5.58 31.91
C LYS A 308 -4.33 4.59 31.50
N ASP A 309 -5.37 4.44 32.30
CA ASP A 309 -6.55 3.59 32.07
C ASP A 309 -7.80 4.41 31.68
N TYR A 310 -7.70 5.74 31.59
CA TYR A 310 -8.84 6.61 31.33
C TYR A 310 -9.19 6.70 29.83
N GLY A 311 -10.48 6.54 29.53
CA GLY A 311 -11.05 6.78 28.22
C GLY A 311 -10.52 5.85 27.11
N PHE A 312 -10.74 6.25 25.87
CA PHE A 312 -10.24 5.46 24.73
C PHE A 312 -8.72 5.49 24.58
N GLY A 313 -8.08 6.59 25.00
CA GLY A 313 -6.62 6.67 25.00
C GLY A 313 -5.98 5.65 25.95
N GLY A 314 -6.53 5.53 27.16
CA GLY A 314 -6.08 4.52 28.12
C GLY A 314 -6.37 3.10 27.65
N LEU A 315 -7.56 2.87 27.10
CA LEU A 315 -7.93 1.55 26.58
C LEU A 315 -7.02 1.08 25.45
N VAL A 316 -6.66 1.98 24.51
CA VAL A 316 -5.70 1.70 23.44
C VAL A 316 -4.29 1.45 23.98
N TYR A 317 -3.89 2.24 24.99
CA TYR A 317 -2.59 2.07 25.63
C TYR A 317 -2.47 0.72 26.36
N GLU A 318 -3.50 0.31 27.08
CA GLU A 318 -3.53 -0.94 27.86
C GLU A 318 -3.60 -2.17 26.94
N LYS A 319 -4.56 -2.18 25.99
CA LYS A 319 -4.78 -3.32 25.09
C LYS A 319 -3.73 -3.41 23.99
N LYS A 320 -3.05 -2.32 23.69
CA LYS A 320 -2.08 -2.21 22.57
C LYS A 320 -2.71 -2.52 21.21
N GLU A 321 -4.01 -2.37 21.10
CA GLU A 321 -4.80 -2.63 19.91
C GLU A 321 -5.53 -1.37 19.48
N PRO A 322 -5.66 -1.12 18.17
CA PRO A 322 -6.43 0.00 17.69
C PRO A 322 -7.94 -0.24 17.88
N ILE A 323 -8.72 0.83 17.95
CA ILE A 323 -10.16 0.81 18.21
C ILE A 323 -10.85 1.59 17.10
N ILE A 324 -11.99 1.06 16.63
CA ILE A 324 -12.99 1.76 15.83
C ILE A 324 -14.31 1.78 16.60
N LEU A 325 -14.90 2.97 16.74
CA LEU A 325 -16.19 3.18 17.38
C LEU A 325 -17.10 3.91 16.41
N SER A 326 -18.16 3.24 15.98
CA SER A 326 -19.10 3.78 15.00
C SER A 326 -20.09 4.77 15.60
N ASP A 327 -20.52 4.55 16.85
CA ASP A 327 -21.46 5.43 17.55
C ASP A 327 -21.17 5.45 19.07
N TYR A 328 -20.83 6.64 19.58
CA TYR A 328 -20.53 6.85 20.99
C TYR A 328 -21.76 6.73 21.90
N HIS A 329 -22.96 7.09 21.40
CA HIS A 329 -24.18 6.99 22.17
C HIS A 329 -24.58 5.55 22.50
N LEU A 330 -24.16 4.61 21.68
CA LEU A 330 -24.35 3.17 21.92
C LEU A 330 -23.29 2.59 22.86
N ASN A 331 -22.26 3.37 23.20
CA ASN A 331 -21.18 2.95 24.08
C ASN A 331 -21.55 3.26 25.54
N THR A 332 -21.82 2.25 26.34
CA THR A 332 -22.17 2.37 27.77
C THR A 332 -20.99 2.12 28.71
N LYS A 333 -19.77 1.84 28.20
CA LYS A 333 -18.67 1.29 28.99
C LYS A 333 -17.50 2.26 29.21
N VAL A 334 -17.27 3.19 28.27
CA VAL A 334 -16.08 4.06 28.29
C VAL A 334 -16.49 5.53 28.24
N SER A 335 -16.24 6.27 29.33
CA SER A 335 -16.38 7.73 29.35
C SER A 335 -15.14 8.38 28.77
N SER A 336 -15.31 9.40 27.93
CA SER A 336 -14.21 10.10 27.26
C SER A 336 -14.46 11.60 27.23
N LYS A 337 -13.63 12.37 27.94
CA LYS A 337 -13.69 13.83 27.95
C LYS A 337 -13.62 14.42 26.54
N LEU A 338 -12.78 13.83 25.66
CA LEU A 338 -12.68 14.25 24.27
C LEU A 338 -14.03 14.16 23.56
N MET A 339 -14.71 13.01 23.65
CA MET A 339 -16.02 12.80 23.00
C MET A 339 -17.09 13.73 23.57
N GLU A 340 -17.10 13.90 24.89
CA GLU A 340 -18.10 14.70 25.61
C GLU A 340 -17.97 16.20 25.32
N VAL A 341 -16.74 16.73 25.39
CA VAL A 341 -16.48 18.17 25.15
C VAL A 341 -16.70 18.55 23.69
N THR A 342 -16.32 17.66 22.75
CA THR A 342 -16.42 17.94 21.32
C THR A 342 -17.77 17.61 20.71
N GLY A 343 -18.59 16.83 21.40
CA GLY A 343 -19.87 16.30 20.88
C GLY A 343 -19.67 15.29 19.76
N SER A 344 -18.48 14.65 19.69
CA SER A 344 -18.17 13.65 18.68
C SER A 344 -18.93 12.35 18.91
N GLN A 345 -19.33 11.69 17.81
CA GLN A 345 -20.13 10.46 17.86
C GLN A 345 -19.37 9.24 17.34
N SER A 346 -18.39 9.42 16.46
CA SER A 346 -17.53 8.33 15.98
C SER A 346 -16.06 8.59 16.29
N LEU A 347 -15.27 7.51 16.42
CA LEU A 347 -13.87 7.57 16.79
C LEU A 347 -13.09 6.43 16.13
N ILE A 348 -11.87 6.75 15.68
CA ILE A 348 -10.81 5.77 15.51
C ILE A 348 -9.62 6.14 16.38
N ALA A 349 -9.02 5.15 17.03
CA ALA A 349 -7.88 5.36 17.91
C ALA A 349 -6.86 4.24 17.72
N THR A 350 -5.58 4.58 17.78
CA THR A 350 -4.51 3.60 17.61
C THR A 350 -3.34 3.89 18.54
N PRO A 351 -2.61 2.86 19.02
CA PRO A 351 -1.40 3.06 19.81
C PRO A 351 -0.27 3.66 18.94
N LEU A 352 0.47 4.57 19.53
CA LEU A 352 1.77 5.00 19.02
C LEU A 352 2.83 4.02 19.55
N SER A 353 3.32 3.16 18.69
CA SER A 353 4.25 2.09 19.08
C SER A 353 5.59 2.22 18.37
N VAL A 354 6.67 1.98 19.12
CA VAL A 354 8.04 1.92 18.61
C VAL A 354 8.73 0.68 19.14
N ASN A 355 9.25 -0.15 18.26
CA ASN A 355 9.93 -1.41 18.62
C ASN A 355 9.10 -2.29 19.57
N GLY A 356 7.76 -2.31 19.39
CA GLY A 356 6.85 -3.10 20.23
C GLY A 356 6.49 -2.47 21.59
N LYS A 357 7.08 -1.30 21.93
CA LYS A 357 6.71 -0.52 23.11
C LYS A 357 5.70 0.56 22.73
N VAL A 358 4.55 0.61 23.42
CA VAL A 358 3.58 1.69 23.25
C VAL A 358 4.08 2.91 24.01
N ILE A 359 4.26 4.03 23.31
CA ILE A 359 4.70 5.31 23.88
C ILE A 359 3.55 6.28 24.11
N GLY A 360 2.39 6.01 23.51
CA GLY A 360 1.21 6.88 23.57
C GLY A 360 0.07 6.37 22.72
N ALA A 361 -0.87 7.25 22.40
CA ALA A 361 -2.01 6.96 21.53
C ALA A 361 -2.37 8.18 20.68
N VAL A 362 -2.97 7.94 19.51
CA VAL A 362 -3.62 8.95 18.69
C VAL A 362 -5.09 8.63 18.56
N LEU A 363 -5.94 9.65 18.70
CA LEU A 363 -7.39 9.57 18.59
C LEU A 363 -7.86 10.56 17.53
N LEU A 364 -8.67 10.08 16.58
CA LEU A 364 -9.41 10.91 15.63
C LEU A 364 -10.90 10.76 15.91
N THR A 365 -11.62 11.87 15.94
CA THR A 365 -13.06 11.84 16.21
C THR A 365 -13.82 12.70 15.20
N HIS A 366 -15.08 12.34 14.97
CA HIS A 366 -15.99 13.06 14.09
C HIS A 366 -17.39 13.17 14.72
N ARG A 367 -18.10 14.27 14.43
CA ARG A 367 -19.44 14.54 14.99
C ARG A 367 -20.54 13.65 14.44
N SER A 368 -20.36 13.12 13.22
CA SER A 368 -21.32 12.17 12.64
C SER A 368 -21.03 10.75 13.11
N PRO A 369 -22.05 9.95 13.44
CA PRO A 369 -21.87 8.52 13.67
C PRO A 369 -21.54 7.81 12.36
N HIS A 370 -20.92 6.63 12.44
CA HIS A 370 -20.53 5.78 11.31
C HIS A 370 -19.64 6.47 10.27
N PHE A 371 -18.90 7.51 10.66
CA PHE A 371 -18.08 8.29 9.73
C PHE A 371 -16.84 7.53 9.27
N PHE A 372 -16.14 6.87 10.17
CA PHE A 372 -14.88 6.18 9.85
C PHE A 372 -15.14 4.77 9.32
N SER A 373 -14.54 4.47 8.16
CA SER A 373 -14.52 3.13 7.56
C SER A 373 -13.41 2.24 8.16
N TYR A 374 -13.45 0.95 7.84
CA TYR A 374 -12.37 0.02 8.18
C TYR A 374 -11.04 0.38 7.49
N ASP A 375 -11.09 0.95 6.28
CA ASP A 375 -9.90 1.42 5.57
C ASP A 375 -9.27 2.62 6.27
N ASN A 376 -10.08 3.57 6.78
CA ASN A 376 -9.59 4.66 7.62
C ASN A 376 -8.86 4.13 8.87
N TYR A 377 -9.42 3.13 9.52
CA TYR A 377 -8.80 2.47 10.66
C TYR A 377 -7.44 1.86 10.33
N ARG A 378 -7.33 1.12 9.20
CA ARG A 378 -6.06 0.53 8.74
C ARG A 378 -5.02 1.60 8.36
N LEU A 379 -5.44 2.61 7.63
CA LEU A 379 -4.57 3.73 7.23
C LEU A 379 -4.03 4.46 8.46
N LEU A 380 -4.88 4.76 9.45
CA LEU A 380 -4.45 5.40 10.69
C LEU A 380 -3.41 4.55 11.44
N GLN A 381 -3.59 3.24 11.50
CA GLN A 381 -2.63 2.32 12.13
C GLN A 381 -1.26 2.38 11.46
N THR A 382 -1.23 2.44 10.13
CA THR A 382 0.01 2.56 9.37
C THR A 382 0.68 3.92 9.60
N LEU A 383 -0.07 5.02 9.49
CA LEU A 383 0.44 6.37 9.72
C LEU A 383 0.94 6.57 11.16
N ALA A 384 0.22 6.04 12.15
CA ALA A 384 0.62 6.10 13.55
C ALA A 384 1.97 5.39 13.82
N SER A 385 2.25 4.32 13.11
CA SER A 385 3.56 3.64 13.20
C SER A 385 4.70 4.56 12.71
N HIS A 386 4.50 5.28 11.61
CA HIS A 386 5.48 6.24 11.08
C HIS A 386 5.63 7.48 11.97
N ILE A 387 4.52 7.99 12.52
CA ILE A 387 4.54 9.10 13.49
C ILE A 387 5.30 8.65 14.74
N GLY A 388 5.02 7.46 15.26
CA GLY A 388 5.71 6.88 16.40
C GLY A 388 7.22 6.81 16.17
N LEU A 389 7.66 6.38 14.99
CA LEU A 389 9.07 6.34 14.63
C LEU A 389 9.71 7.74 14.63
N SER A 390 9.04 8.73 14.05
CA SER A 390 9.53 10.12 14.03
C SER A 390 9.61 10.72 15.45
N VAL A 391 8.63 10.44 16.30
CA VAL A 391 8.64 10.82 17.72
C VAL A 391 9.81 10.15 18.46
N SER A 392 10.03 8.85 18.24
CA SER A 392 11.15 8.14 18.85
C SER A 392 12.51 8.69 18.41
N ASN A 393 12.66 9.02 17.14
CA ASN A 393 13.87 9.64 16.63
C ASN A 393 14.13 11.00 17.29
N ALA A 394 13.09 11.84 17.43
CA ALA A 394 13.22 13.12 18.12
C ALA A 394 13.59 12.95 19.60
N LEU A 395 12.99 12.00 20.30
CA LEU A 395 13.34 11.65 21.69
C LEU A 395 14.80 11.20 21.81
N LEU A 396 15.23 10.31 20.91
CA LEU A 396 16.61 9.83 20.88
C LEU A 396 17.60 10.98 20.60
N HIS A 397 17.28 11.87 19.65
CA HIS A 397 18.08 13.05 19.37
C HIS A 397 18.16 14.01 20.56
N ALA A 398 17.05 14.23 21.27
CA ALA A 398 17.02 15.03 22.49
C ALA A 398 17.91 14.43 23.59
N GLU A 399 17.86 13.10 23.77
CA GLU A 399 18.70 12.39 24.73
C GLU A 399 20.19 12.43 24.34
N LEU A 400 20.50 12.21 23.06
CA LEU A 400 21.87 12.34 22.55
C LEU A 400 22.42 13.76 22.75
N ARG A 401 21.61 14.80 22.47
CA ARG A 401 21.98 16.20 22.77
C ARG A 401 22.18 16.41 24.27
N ARG A 402 21.31 15.85 25.09
CA ARG A 402 21.47 15.95 26.57
C ARG A 402 22.76 15.27 27.01
N MET A 403 23.06 14.08 26.48
CA MET A 403 24.32 13.38 26.81
C MET A 403 25.56 14.10 26.28
N ALA A 404 25.50 14.68 25.09
CA ALA A 404 26.59 15.44 24.52
C ALA A 404 26.83 16.75 25.29
N ASN A 405 25.77 17.42 25.71
CA ASN A 405 25.82 18.75 26.31
C ASN A 405 26.04 18.73 27.83
N ARG A 406 26.06 17.53 28.46
CA ARG A 406 26.25 17.43 29.91
C ARG A 406 27.43 16.55 30.29
N ASP A 407 28.10 16.90 31.36
CA ASP A 407 29.14 16.08 32.00
C ASP A 407 28.48 14.93 32.78
N MET A 408 28.87 13.71 32.50
CA MET A 408 28.27 12.50 33.09
C MET A 408 28.50 12.36 34.60
N LEU A 409 29.57 12.99 35.15
CA LEU A 409 29.88 12.91 36.58
C LEU A 409 29.07 13.91 37.39
N THR A 410 28.99 15.15 36.91
CA THR A 410 28.48 16.31 37.69
C THR A 410 27.06 16.70 37.26
N ASP A 411 26.58 16.22 36.11
CA ASP A 411 25.33 16.65 35.44
C ASP A 411 25.28 18.18 35.20
N MET A 412 26.43 18.86 35.16
CA MET A 412 26.59 20.22 34.69
C MET A 412 26.72 20.21 33.17
N TYR A 413 26.57 21.39 32.55
CA TYR A 413 26.83 21.49 31.12
C TYR A 413 28.29 21.19 30.78
N ALA A 414 28.52 20.65 29.59
CA ALA A 414 29.86 20.48 29.05
C ALA A 414 30.41 21.84 28.54
N ARG A 415 31.73 21.93 28.41
CA ARG A 415 32.45 23.13 27.96
C ARG A 415 31.85 23.71 26.66
N HIS A 416 31.70 22.91 25.62
CA HIS A 416 31.20 23.38 24.31
C HIS A 416 29.80 24.02 24.40
N TYR A 417 28.92 23.48 25.23
CA TYR A 417 27.60 24.08 25.46
C TYR A 417 27.69 25.46 26.13
N LEU A 418 28.62 25.62 27.09
CA LEU A 418 28.86 26.89 27.72
C LEU A 418 29.37 27.92 26.71
N ASP A 419 30.30 27.52 25.83
CA ASP A 419 30.84 28.38 24.79
C ASP A 419 29.75 28.88 23.83
N GLU A 420 28.88 27.96 23.35
CA GLU A 420 27.72 28.31 22.51
C GLU A 420 26.75 29.25 23.23
N ALA A 421 26.45 28.96 24.48
CA ALA A 421 25.51 29.74 25.28
C ALA A 421 26.00 31.16 25.54
N ILE A 422 27.30 31.33 25.77
CA ILE A 422 27.92 32.69 25.93
C ILE A 422 27.82 33.43 24.59
N GLN A 423 28.13 32.81 23.46
CA GLN A 423 28.01 33.43 22.13
C GLN A 423 26.56 33.86 21.85
N ASP A 424 25.59 33.00 22.14
CA ASP A 424 24.17 33.28 21.97
C ASP A 424 23.72 34.45 22.86
N SER A 425 24.21 34.54 24.12
CA SER A 425 23.93 35.64 25.03
C SER A 425 24.55 36.92 24.53
N GLN A 426 25.80 36.90 24.06
CA GLN A 426 26.47 38.07 23.50
C GLN A 426 25.74 38.69 22.31
N ALA A 427 24.98 37.84 21.55
CA ALA A 427 24.16 38.30 20.44
C ALA A 427 22.83 38.95 20.85
N LYS A 428 22.34 38.68 22.10
CA LYS A 428 20.98 39.05 22.55
C LYS A 428 20.96 39.98 23.75
N ASP A 429 21.96 39.87 24.63
CA ASP A 429 22.02 40.56 25.92
C ASP A 429 22.93 41.78 25.88
N PHE A 430 22.86 42.61 26.91
CA PHE A 430 23.69 43.81 27.05
C PHE A 430 24.97 43.58 27.86
N CYS A 431 24.98 42.57 28.73
CA CYS A 431 26.13 42.19 29.54
C CYS A 431 25.98 40.76 30.04
N GLY A 432 27.07 40.22 30.55
CA GLY A 432 27.12 38.95 31.25
C GLY A 432 28.46 38.74 31.94
N SER A 433 28.46 37.90 32.97
CA SER A 433 29.68 37.61 33.75
C SER A 433 29.99 36.11 33.71
N LEU A 434 31.25 35.77 33.63
CA LEU A 434 31.78 34.43 33.74
C LEU A 434 32.53 34.26 35.04
N ILE A 435 32.18 33.24 35.82
CA ILE A 435 32.89 32.81 37.03
C ILE A 435 33.59 31.51 36.70
N VAL A 436 34.90 31.44 36.78
CA VAL A 436 35.67 30.18 36.73
C VAL A 436 36.04 29.80 38.17
N VAL A 437 35.75 28.55 38.54
CA VAL A 437 35.88 28.02 39.89
C VAL A 437 36.77 26.78 39.85
N ASP A 438 37.74 26.74 40.76
CA ASP A 438 38.64 25.57 40.89
C ASP A 438 38.66 25.08 42.34
N ILE A 439 38.66 23.76 42.51
CA ILE A 439 38.68 23.15 43.85
C ILE A 439 40.12 23.14 44.38
N ASP A 440 40.34 23.91 45.45
CA ASP A 440 41.67 24.05 46.04
C ASP A 440 42.23 22.70 46.47
N GLN A 441 43.49 22.44 46.06
CA GLN A 441 44.25 21.25 46.43
C GLN A 441 43.54 19.93 46.08
N PHE A 442 42.72 19.87 45.03
CA PHE A 442 41.96 18.68 44.66
C PHE A 442 42.83 17.42 44.41
N LYS A 443 44.02 17.62 43.85
CA LYS A 443 44.99 16.56 43.69
C LYS A 443 45.36 15.91 45.03
N GLN A 444 45.60 16.73 46.09
CA GLN A 444 45.90 16.22 47.43
C GLN A 444 44.73 15.44 48.04
N VAL A 445 43.49 15.85 47.73
CA VAL A 445 42.29 15.10 48.12
C VAL A 445 42.28 13.72 47.44
N ASN A 446 42.57 13.67 46.14
CA ASN A 446 42.64 12.39 45.40
C ASN A 446 43.77 11.51 45.93
N ASP A 447 44.94 12.07 46.20
CA ASP A 447 46.10 11.32 46.71
C ASP A 447 45.83 10.80 48.13
N THR A 448 45.06 11.50 48.95
CA THR A 448 44.79 11.13 50.35
C THR A 448 43.60 10.17 50.48
N TYR A 449 42.51 10.41 49.74
CA TYR A 449 41.23 9.70 49.92
C TYR A 449 40.82 8.86 48.73
N GLY A 450 41.62 8.85 47.67
CA GLY A 450 41.34 8.12 46.41
C GLY A 450 40.38 8.82 45.48
N HIS A 451 40.45 8.50 44.17
CA HIS A 451 39.65 9.14 43.09
C HIS A 451 38.13 9.05 43.31
N GLN A 452 37.63 7.93 43.87
CA GLN A 452 36.20 7.82 44.17
C GLN A 452 35.69 8.85 45.16
N LYS A 453 36.54 9.28 46.11
CA LYS A 453 36.17 10.31 47.05
C LYS A 453 36.27 11.73 46.40
N GLY A 454 37.28 11.92 45.53
CA GLY A 454 37.36 13.13 44.70
C GLY A 454 36.12 13.31 43.79
N ASP A 455 35.65 12.26 43.15
CA ASP A 455 34.41 12.27 42.36
C ASP A 455 33.19 12.68 43.21
N LYS A 456 33.10 12.19 44.45
CA LYS A 456 32.04 12.60 45.37
C LYS A 456 32.12 14.08 45.74
N ILE A 457 33.33 14.61 45.92
CA ILE A 457 33.55 16.05 46.19
C ILE A 457 33.15 16.87 44.98
N LEU A 458 33.57 16.46 43.76
CA LEU A 458 33.14 17.14 42.53
C LEU A 458 31.62 17.21 42.43
N LYS A 459 30.90 16.10 42.71
CA LYS A 459 29.44 16.10 42.76
C LYS A 459 28.86 17.03 43.81
N GLN A 460 29.44 17.07 45.02
CA GLN A 460 28.98 17.97 46.08
C GLN A 460 29.16 19.44 45.68
N VAL A 461 30.33 19.80 45.16
CA VAL A 461 30.63 21.18 44.72
C VAL A 461 29.72 21.56 43.56
N SER A 462 29.53 20.69 42.59
CA SER A 462 28.63 20.92 41.45
C SER A 462 27.18 21.13 41.88
N GLU A 463 26.70 20.41 42.88
CA GLU A 463 25.35 20.57 43.43
C GLU A 463 25.20 21.88 44.19
N ILE A 464 26.23 22.29 44.93
CA ILE A 464 26.28 23.59 45.60
C ILE A 464 26.24 24.70 44.55
N LEU A 465 27.01 24.59 43.46
CA LEU A 465 26.98 25.58 42.38
C LEU A 465 25.56 25.68 41.78
N LYS A 466 24.98 24.56 41.36
CA LYS A 466 23.64 24.52 40.76
C LYS A 466 22.56 25.12 41.65
N THR A 467 22.65 24.87 42.97
CA THR A 467 21.66 25.37 43.93
C THR A 467 21.95 26.81 44.43
N SER A 468 23.08 27.39 44.04
CA SER A 468 23.45 28.76 44.39
C SER A 468 23.19 29.82 43.30
N ILE A 469 22.69 29.36 42.13
CA ILE A 469 22.48 30.16 40.92
C ILE A 469 21.02 30.18 40.51
N ARG A 470 20.65 31.09 39.60
CA ARG A 470 19.30 31.20 39.06
C ARG A 470 19.07 30.09 37.97
N PRO A 471 17.81 29.72 37.68
CA PRO A 471 17.51 28.77 36.61
C PRO A 471 18.00 29.16 35.21
N VAL A 472 18.24 30.47 34.97
CA VAL A 472 18.74 31.01 33.69
C VAL A 472 20.26 31.01 33.60
N ASP A 473 20.96 30.82 34.73
CA ASP A 473 22.41 30.76 34.76
C ASP A 473 22.92 29.40 34.31
N ILE A 474 24.10 29.34 33.74
CA ILE A 474 24.64 28.19 33.06
C ILE A 474 25.85 27.63 33.79
N PRO A 475 25.68 26.60 34.63
CA PRO A 475 26.77 25.91 35.27
C PRO A 475 27.39 24.87 34.33
N ALA A 476 28.70 24.87 34.17
CA ALA A 476 29.41 23.92 33.30
C ALA A 476 30.66 23.33 33.99
N ARG A 477 31.04 22.14 33.58
CA ARG A 477 32.33 21.56 33.89
C ARG A 477 33.32 21.92 32.79
N TRP A 478 34.34 22.68 33.13
CA TRP A 478 35.30 23.20 32.16
C TRP A 478 36.50 22.26 31.95
N GLY A 479 36.98 21.66 33.03
CA GLY A 479 38.11 20.75 33.05
C GLY A 479 37.95 19.64 34.08
N GLY A 480 39.03 19.00 34.46
CA GLY A 480 39.03 17.89 35.44
C GLY A 480 38.42 18.32 36.79
N GLU A 481 38.93 19.37 37.39
CA GLU A 481 38.51 19.95 38.69
C GLU A 481 38.03 21.41 38.55
N GLU A 482 37.97 21.89 37.30
CA GLU A 482 37.58 23.25 36.96
C GLU A 482 36.11 23.29 36.57
N LEU A 483 35.37 24.15 37.22
CA LEU A 483 33.96 24.42 37.01
C LEU A 483 33.78 25.87 36.55
N ALA A 484 32.74 26.14 35.80
CA ALA A 484 32.42 27.49 35.35
C ALA A 484 30.92 27.77 35.52
N VAL A 485 30.59 29.03 35.75
CA VAL A 485 29.21 29.52 35.78
C VAL A 485 29.10 30.76 34.94
N TYR A 486 28.28 30.72 33.91
CA TYR A 486 27.95 31.93 33.16
C TYR A 486 26.63 32.52 33.67
N LEU A 487 26.64 33.83 33.90
CA LEU A 487 25.54 34.60 34.46
C LEU A 487 25.04 35.61 33.42
N PRO A 488 24.05 35.29 32.61
CA PRO A 488 23.46 36.20 31.64
C PRO A 488 22.88 37.45 32.35
N GLN A 489 23.07 38.61 31.72
CA GLN A 489 22.51 39.90 32.19
C GLN A 489 22.89 40.30 33.64
N LEU A 490 23.96 39.72 34.17
CA LEU A 490 24.51 40.12 35.47
C LEU A 490 25.90 40.70 35.27
N GLY A 491 26.12 41.86 35.93
CA GLY A 491 27.40 42.50 35.96
C GLY A 491 28.29 42.01 37.11
N LEU A 492 29.55 42.47 37.12
CA LEU A 492 30.62 42.03 38.01
C LEU A 492 30.25 42.04 39.49
N HIS A 493 29.56 43.11 39.96
CA HIS A 493 29.19 43.24 41.38
C HIS A 493 28.20 42.14 41.83
N GLN A 494 27.27 41.75 40.95
CA GLN A 494 26.31 40.69 41.22
C GLN A 494 26.97 39.31 41.13
N ALA A 495 27.86 39.13 40.16
CA ALA A 495 28.64 37.90 40.00
C ALA A 495 29.53 37.64 41.21
N MET A 496 30.14 38.69 41.81
CA MET A 496 30.88 38.56 43.06
C MET A 496 30.03 38.00 44.21
N LYS A 497 28.78 38.46 44.36
CA LYS A 497 27.88 37.93 45.40
C LYS A 497 27.55 36.45 45.21
N VAL A 498 27.34 36.03 43.96
CA VAL A 498 27.12 34.64 43.62
C VAL A 498 28.36 33.81 43.95
N ALA A 499 29.54 34.24 43.49
CA ALA A 499 30.81 33.58 43.76
C ALA A 499 31.10 33.45 45.27
N GLU A 500 30.85 34.49 46.07
CA GLU A 500 31.04 34.46 47.52
C GLU A 500 30.07 33.51 48.23
N THR A 501 28.83 33.42 47.73
CA THR A 501 27.85 32.44 48.20
C THR A 501 28.35 31.02 47.94
N ILE A 502 28.85 30.77 46.72
CA ILE A 502 29.40 29.45 46.33
C ILE A 502 30.61 29.13 47.23
N ARG A 503 31.59 30.04 47.35
CA ARG A 503 32.79 29.83 48.13
C ARG A 503 32.48 29.49 49.58
N THR A 504 31.62 30.24 50.23
CA THR A 504 31.24 30.01 51.63
C THR A 504 30.44 28.74 51.84
N ARG A 505 29.55 28.39 50.93
CA ARG A 505 28.79 27.12 50.99
C ARG A 505 29.69 25.93 50.76
N VAL A 506 30.60 25.96 49.79
CA VAL A 506 31.55 24.87 49.55
C VAL A 506 32.40 24.61 50.78
N ALA A 507 33.00 25.66 51.40
CA ALA A 507 33.79 25.49 52.59
C ALA A 507 33.03 24.90 53.79
N ARG A 508 31.71 25.10 53.87
CA ARG A 508 30.86 24.66 54.99
C ARG A 508 30.19 23.30 54.73
N GLU A 509 29.78 23.01 53.49
CA GLU A 509 28.84 21.92 53.18
C GLU A 509 29.54 20.70 52.59
N THR A 510 30.83 20.74 52.21
CA THR A 510 31.56 19.60 51.65
C THR A 510 32.14 18.67 52.69
N ASN A 511 32.19 17.34 52.42
CA ASN A 511 32.79 16.32 53.29
C ASN A 511 33.60 15.30 52.46
N PRO A 512 34.94 15.26 52.60
CA PRO A 512 35.79 16.12 53.43
C PRO A 512 35.72 17.58 53.01
N GLY A 513 35.94 18.50 53.96
CA GLY A 513 35.88 19.93 53.71
C GLY A 513 36.94 20.37 52.72
N VAL A 514 36.52 21.04 51.67
CA VAL A 514 37.38 21.66 50.65
C VAL A 514 37.01 23.11 50.49
N THR A 515 37.93 23.90 49.92
CA THR A 515 37.65 25.28 49.53
C THR A 515 37.74 25.44 48.02
N VAL A 516 37.26 26.56 47.51
CA VAL A 516 37.37 26.91 46.10
C VAL A 516 37.96 28.29 45.94
N SER A 517 38.75 28.46 44.89
CA SER A 517 39.19 29.73 44.38
C SER A 517 38.41 30.11 43.13
N SER A 518 38.09 31.35 42.92
CA SER A 518 37.30 31.81 41.79
C SER A 518 37.88 33.05 41.12
N GLY A 519 37.83 33.08 39.79
CA GLY A 519 38.12 34.26 38.97
C GLY A 519 36.87 34.71 38.23
N ILE A 520 36.64 35.99 38.14
CA ILE A 520 35.46 36.58 37.51
C ILE A 520 35.87 37.54 36.42
N ALA A 521 35.25 37.42 35.25
CA ALA A 521 35.34 38.38 34.16
C ALA A 521 33.93 38.77 33.68
N GLU A 522 33.80 39.97 33.19
CA GLU A 522 32.55 40.53 32.65
C GLU A 522 32.75 40.94 31.20
N TRP A 523 31.71 40.87 30.43
CA TRP A 523 31.60 41.51 29.13
C TRP A 523 30.37 42.43 29.13
N CYS A 524 30.46 43.54 28.40
CA CYS A 524 29.32 44.39 28.13
C CYS A 524 29.29 44.79 26.65
N ILE A 525 28.14 45.26 26.17
CA ILE A 525 27.92 45.61 24.75
C ILE A 525 28.83 46.76 24.29
N LEU A 526 29.37 47.51 25.22
CA LEU A 526 30.34 48.58 24.93
C LEU A 526 31.75 48.06 24.68
N ASP A 527 32.06 46.86 25.11
CA ASP A 527 33.31 46.19 24.85
C ASP A 527 33.30 45.68 23.40
N LYS A 528 34.25 46.12 22.59
CA LYS A 528 34.36 45.69 21.18
C LYS A 528 34.46 44.17 21.11
N HIS A 529 33.34 43.49 20.84
CA HIS A 529 33.20 42.06 20.61
C HIS A 529 34.28 41.17 21.26
N ILE A 530 34.18 40.98 22.56
CA ILE A 530 35.08 40.07 23.30
C ILE A 530 34.72 38.65 22.88
N SER A 531 35.69 37.91 22.35
CA SER A 531 35.47 36.47 22.08
C SER A 531 35.28 35.69 23.38
N VAL A 532 34.59 34.57 23.31
CA VAL A 532 34.42 33.66 24.45
C VAL A 532 35.77 33.26 25.04
N ASP A 533 36.76 32.97 24.20
CA ASP A 533 38.12 32.62 24.62
C ASP A 533 38.78 33.76 25.40
N SER A 534 38.58 35.01 24.98
CA SER A 534 39.11 36.19 25.70
C SER A 534 38.45 36.38 27.06
N LEU A 535 37.13 36.17 27.15
CA LEU A 535 36.39 36.22 28.41
C LEU A 535 36.90 35.15 29.41
N PHE A 536 37.09 33.93 28.90
CA PHE A 536 37.68 32.85 29.68
C PHE A 536 39.10 33.17 30.13
N TYR A 537 39.96 33.65 29.24
CA TYR A 537 41.32 34.01 29.58
C TYR A 537 41.38 35.04 30.71
N ARG A 538 40.51 36.07 30.68
CA ARG A 538 40.44 37.11 31.75
C ARG A 538 39.98 36.50 33.08
N ALA A 539 38.97 35.64 33.07
CA ALA A 539 38.49 34.94 34.26
C ALA A 539 39.56 33.98 34.83
N ASP A 540 40.27 33.25 33.97
CA ASP A 540 41.34 32.34 34.37
C ASP A 540 42.54 33.07 34.97
N MET A 541 42.94 34.20 34.39
CA MET A 541 43.99 35.07 34.98
C MET A 541 43.59 35.60 36.36
N ALA A 542 42.30 35.90 36.55
CA ALA A 542 41.79 36.29 37.88
C ALA A 542 41.81 35.09 38.85
N LEU A 543 41.44 33.90 38.42
CA LEU A 543 41.52 32.65 39.18
C LEU A 543 42.98 32.34 39.58
N TYR A 544 43.91 32.50 38.66
CA TYR A 544 45.34 32.30 38.94
C TYR A 544 45.83 33.24 40.04
N ARG A 545 45.39 34.50 40.02
CA ARG A 545 45.71 35.45 41.12
C ARG A 545 45.10 35.01 42.46
N ALA A 546 43.86 34.52 42.45
CA ALA A 546 43.20 33.96 43.63
C ALA A 546 43.99 32.79 44.23
N LYS A 547 44.47 31.86 43.40
CA LYS A 547 45.28 30.71 43.84
C LYS A 547 46.62 31.15 44.43
N ASN A 548 47.30 32.18 43.85
CA ASN A 548 48.59 32.65 44.31
C ASN A 548 48.50 33.55 45.56
N SER A 549 47.37 34.19 45.77
CA SER A 549 47.15 35.05 46.95
C SER A 549 46.67 34.33 48.22
N GLY A 550 46.76 32.98 48.21
CA GLY A 550 46.46 32.20 49.42
C GLY A 550 45.24 31.26 49.29
N ARG A 551 44.63 31.14 48.10
CA ARG A 551 43.42 30.31 47.82
C ARG A 551 42.19 30.72 48.63
N ASN A 552 41.10 29.96 48.50
CA ASN A 552 39.82 30.20 49.21
C ASN A 552 39.36 31.68 49.10
N GLN A 553 39.44 32.27 47.93
CA GLN A 553 39.09 33.65 47.65
C GLN A 553 38.64 33.89 46.22
N ILE A 554 38.13 35.06 45.98
CA ILE A 554 37.62 35.49 44.69
C ILE A 554 38.48 36.67 44.21
N GLN A 555 38.87 36.59 42.94
CA GLN A 555 39.51 37.71 42.27
C GLN A 555 38.73 38.13 41.06
N ILE A 556 38.71 39.42 40.76
CA ILE A 556 38.07 39.95 39.54
C ILE A 556 39.15 40.24 38.50
N GLU A 557 38.77 40.30 37.24
CA GLU A 557 39.67 40.72 36.17
C GLU A 557 40.26 42.14 36.48
N ASP A 558 41.50 42.39 36.04
CA ASP A 558 42.04 43.72 36.06
C ASP A 558 41.51 44.57 34.91
N MET A 559 40.79 45.61 35.19
CA MET A 559 40.27 46.59 34.21
C MET A 559 41.34 47.50 33.61
N SER A 560 42.62 47.24 33.90
CA SER A 560 43.72 48.03 33.44
C SER A 560 44.55 47.36 32.36
N GLU A 561 43.94 47.29 31.11
CA GLU A 561 44.71 47.34 29.84
C GLU A 561 43.80 47.62 28.68
#